data_6be5c48a435ac03fb512b20d98d3e391
#
_entry.id   6be5c48a435ac03fb512b20d98d3e391
#
_cell.length_a   1.000
_cell.length_b   1.000
_cell.length_c   1.000
_cell.angle_alpha   90.00
_cell.angle_beta   90.00
_cell.angle_gamma   90.00
#
_symmetry.space_group_name_H-M   'P 1'
#
loop_
_entity.id
_entity.type
_entity.pdbx_description
1 polymer ?
#
loop_
_entity_poly.entity_id
_entity_poly.type
_entity_poly.pdbx_seq_one_letter_code
_entity_poly.pdbx_strand_id
1 'polypeptide(L)'
;METTTQKPKTSPKDFFLHIGAIAVLYFLVVNLLQLVFETVDVAFPPTPESVGIIPSISFPIAALIVGFPLYILLAYITIRGETVDPLKREIPVRKWLAYLTLFIAGVAIAIDLVFLLNRFLSGEEITTGFLLKVVAVLILAGTIFGYYLSDLRYREIRPIRTYFGVGGWVLVIAAVVFGFSVFGSPATQRALRFDAERVNDLQIIQSYIIGDWQAKNTAPASLDALNDPTRGVEVPTDPKTGEPYGYE
;
A
#
# COMPACT_ATOMS: atom_id res chain seq x y z
N MET A 1 -12.62 -27.60 48.42
CA MET A 1 -13.30 -26.62 47.57
C MET A 1 -12.56 -26.63 46.21
N GLU A 2 -13.06 -27.44 45.26
CA GLU A 2 -12.53 -27.43 43.89
C GLU A 2 -12.98 -26.14 43.24
N THR A 3 -12.06 -25.25 43.01
CA THR A 3 -12.25 -24.09 42.13
C THR A 3 -12.36 -24.60 40.70
N THR A 4 -13.57 -24.83 40.23
CA THR A 4 -13.88 -25.08 38.85
C THR A 4 -13.39 -23.88 38.04
N THR A 5 -12.22 -24.01 37.46
CA THR A 5 -11.65 -23.02 36.49
C THR A 5 -12.58 -23.04 35.26
N GLN A 6 -13.52 -22.11 35.20
CA GLN A 6 -14.37 -21.92 34.03
C GLN A 6 -13.47 -21.59 32.84
N LYS A 7 -13.37 -22.53 31.91
CA LYS A 7 -12.66 -22.27 30.62
C LYS A 7 -13.41 -21.20 29.84
N PRO A 8 -12.75 -20.16 29.34
CA PRO A 8 -13.39 -19.13 28.55
C PRO A 8 -14.02 -19.76 27.29
N LYS A 9 -15.33 -19.56 27.12
CA LYS A 9 -16.05 -20.02 25.92
C LYS A 9 -15.88 -19.01 24.82
N THR A 10 -15.28 -19.42 23.69
CA THR A 10 -15.20 -18.59 22.48
C THR A 10 -16.58 -18.52 21.83
N SER A 11 -17.17 -17.33 21.74
CA SER A 11 -18.39 -17.14 20.94
C SER A 11 -18.04 -16.93 19.47
N PRO A 12 -18.94 -17.28 18.52
CA PRO A 12 -18.72 -16.97 17.10
C PRO A 12 -18.45 -15.49 16.86
N LYS A 13 -19.12 -14.60 17.62
CA LYS A 13 -18.89 -13.15 17.57
C LYS A 13 -17.45 -12.79 17.93
N ASP A 14 -16.93 -13.33 19.04
CA ASP A 14 -15.57 -13.03 19.50
C ASP A 14 -14.53 -13.55 18.48
N PHE A 15 -14.80 -14.73 17.89
CA PHE A 15 -13.95 -15.29 16.83
C PHE A 15 -13.82 -14.36 15.62
N PHE A 16 -14.95 -13.95 15.04
CA PHE A 16 -14.94 -13.08 13.86
C PHE A 16 -14.40 -11.67 14.14
N LEU A 17 -14.64 -11.13 15.35
CA LEU A 17 -14.07 -9.83 15.73
C LEU A 17 -12.55 -9.86 15.77
N HIS A 18 -11.94 -10.88 16.36
CA HIS A 18 -10.48 -10.97 16.44
C HIS A 18 -9.85 -11.23 15.07
N ILE A 19 -10.41 -12.14 14.27
CA ILE A 19 -9.93 -12.40 12.91
C ILE A 19 -10.09 -11.13 12.05
N GLY A 20 -11.25 -10.48 12.10
CA GLY A 20 -11.50 -9.25 11.36
C GLY A 20 -10.50 -8.14 11.71
N ALA A 21 -10.23 -7.94 13.02
CA ALA A 21 -9.25 -6.95 13.45
C ALA A 21 -7.84 -7.24 12.93
N ILE A 22 -7.39 -8.49 12.97
CA ILE A 22 -6.07 -8.89 12.46
C ILE A 22 -6.00 -8.80 10.93
N ALA A 23 -7.05 -9.22 10.23
CA ALA A 23 -7.10 -9.12 8.77
C ALA A 23 -7.03 -7.65 8.31
N VAL A 24 -7.80 -6.76 8.95
CA VAL A 24 -7.74 -5.32 8.66
C VAL A 24 -6.39 -4.74 9.05
N LEU A 25 -5.76 -5.16 10.16
CA LEU A 25 -4.41 -4.74 10.52
C LEU A 25 -3.40 -5.09 9.41
N TYR A 26 -3.39 -6.33 8.93
CA TYR A 26 -2.48 -6.73 7.85
C TYR A 26 -2.74 -5.98 6.55
N PHE A 27 -4.02 -5.79 6.21
CA PHE A 27 -4.40 -4.98 5.06
C PHE A 27 -3.85 -3.55 5.16
N LEU A 28 -3.97 -2.91 6.33
CA LEU A 28 -3.43 -1.57 6.58
C LEU A 28 -1.90 -1.53 6.51
N VAL A 29 -1.22 -2.52 7.11
CA VAL A 29 0.25 -2.59 7.10
C VAL A 29 0.79 -2.69 5.69
N VAL A 30 0.21 -3.56 4.86
CA VAL A 30 0.63 -3.73 3.45
C VAL A 30 0.43 -2.43 2.68
N ASN A 31 -0.75 -1.79 2.80
CA ASN A 31 -1.03 -0.54 2.08
C ASN A 31 -0.19 0.63 2.59
N LEU A 32 0.13 0.67 3.89
CA LEU A 32 1.01 1.68 4.46
C LEU A 32 2.45 1.53 3.93
N LEU A 33 2.98 0.30 3.92
CA LEU A 33 4.29 0.02 3.35
C LEU A 33 4.33 0.35 1.85
N GLN A 34 3.30 -0.02 1.09
CA GLN A 34 3.20 0.33 -0.31
C GLN A 34 3.23 1.85 -0.51
N LEU A 35 2.44 2.62 0.23
CA LEU A 35 2.45 4.08 0.14
C LEU A 35 3.83 4.66 0.47
N VAL A 36 4.49 4.16 1.50
CA VAL A 36 5.85 4.61 1.87
C VAL A 36 6.85 4.27 0.77
N PHE A 37 6.80 3.05 0.23
CA PHE A 37 7.73 2.61 -0.82
C PHE A 37 7.59 3.42 -2.10
N GLU A 38 6.35 3.62 -2.57
CA GLU A 38 6.07 4.46 -3.74
C GLU A 38 6.54 5.91 -3.52
N THR A 39 6.32 6.44 -2.32
CA THR A 39 6.78 7.80 -1.97
C THR A 39 8.30 7.91 -1.96
N VAL A 40 8.99 6.88 -1.46
CA VAL A 40 10.45 6.81 -1.48
C VAL A 40 10.96 6.68 -2.91
N ASP A 41 10.31 5.89 -3.78
CA ASP A 41 10.73 5.72 -5.17
C ASP A 41 10.61 7.00 -5.99
N VAL A 42 9.60 7.81 -5.73
CA VAL A 42 9.47 9.13 -6.37
C VAL A 42 10.52 10.11 -5.85
N ALA A 43 10.81 10.09 -4.54
CA ALA A 43 11.81 10.98 -3.95
C ALA A 43 13.27 10.56 -4.27
N PHE A 44 13.50 9.26 -4.43
CA PHE A 44 14.82 8.64 -4.68
C PHE A 44 14.68 7.57 -5.78
N PRO A 45 14.55 7.96 -7.06
CA PRO A 45 14.34 7.02 -8.16
C PRO A 45 15.43 5.95 -8.21
N PRO A 46 15.09 4.66 -8.27
CA PRO A 46 16.08 3.58 -8.24
C PRO A 46 16.91 3.49 -9.52
N THR A 47 16.36 3.93 -10.65
CA THR A 47 17.06 3.98 -11.95
C THR A 47 16.74 5.29 -12.67
N PRO A 48 17.64 5.77 -13.57
CA PRO A 48 17.36 6.96 -14.40
C PRO A 48 16.09 6.83 -15.26
N GLU A 49 15.76 5.62 -15.68
CA GLU A 49 14.58 5.30 -16.49
C GLU A 49 13.26 5.39 -15.71
N SER A 50 13.34 5.28 -14.38
CA SER A 50 12.17 5.41 -13.50
C SER A 50 11.80 6.87 -13.20
N VAL A 51 12.62 7.81 -13.62
CA VAL A 51 12.35 9.25 -13.46
C VAL A 51 11.13 9.63 -14.31
N GLY A 52 10.10 10.16 -13.66
CA GLY A 52 8.86 10.57 -14.33
C GLY A 52 7.75 9.49 -14.35
N ILE A 53 8.04 8.26 -13.94
CA ILE A 53 6.99 7.25 -13.73
C ILE A 53 6.31 7.57 -12.39
N ILE A 54 5.05 8.01 -12.44
CA ILE A 54 4.27 8.31 -11.24
C ILE A 54 3.38 7.11 -10.94
N PRO A 55 3.67 6.34 -9.88
CA PRO A 55 2.86 5.22 -9.48
C PRO A 55 1.50 5.66 -8.95
N SER A 56 0.51 4.77 -9.02
CA SER A 56 -0.83 5.05 -8.51
C SER A 56 -0.91 4.77 -7.01
N ILE A 57 -0.96 5.83 -6.21
CA ILE A 57 -1.13 5.75 -4.74
C ILE A 57 -2.60 5.80 -4.30
N SER A 58 -3.54 5.88 -5.26
CA SER A 58 -4.97 6.06 -4.96
C SER A 58 -5.51 4.94 -4.09
N PHE A 59 -5.16 3.69 -4.40
CA PHE A 59 -5.64 2.53 -3.65
C PHE A 59 -5.04 2.46 -2.23
N PRO A 60 -3.72 2.57 -2.00
CA PRO A 60 -3.14 2.63 -0.67
C PRO A 60 -3.74 3.74 0.20
N ILE A 61 -3.91 4.94 -0.33
CA ILE A 61 -4.51 6.05 0.42
C ILE A 61 -5.96 5.75 0.77
N ALA A 62 -6.78 5.29 -0.18
CA ALA A 62 -8.16 4.94 0.08
C ALA A 62 -8.28 3.81 1.12
N ALA A 63 -7.40 2.80 1.02
CA ALA A 63 -7.33 1.70 1.97
C ALA A 63 -7.02 2.18 3.39
N LEU A 64 -6.10 3.14 3.55
CA LEU A 64 -5.76 3.74 4.85
C LEU A 64 -6.92 4.59 5.39
N ILE A 65 -7.54 5.44 4.57
CA ILE A 65 -8.64 6.32 4.99
C ILE A 65 -9.85 5.53 5.46
N VAL A 66 -10.20 4.43 4.78
CA VAL A 66 -11.37 3.61 5.12
C VAL A 66 -11.02 2.51 6.14
N GLY A 67 -9.89 1.85 5.94
CA GLY A 67 -9.50 0.70 6.76
C GLY A 67 -9.07 1.09 8.17
N PHE A 68 -8.43 2.25 8.36
CA PHE A 68 -7.95 2.64 9.68
C PHE A 68 -9.08 2.94 10.68
N PRO A 69 -10.12 3.72 10.35
CA PRO A 69 -11.31 3.84 11.20
C PRO A 69 -12.00 2.50 11.48
N LEU A 70 -12.07 1.62 10.48
CA LEU A 70 -12.62 0.28 10.66
C LEU A 70 -11.80 -0.53 11.67
N TYR A 71 -10.48 -0.50 11.56
CA TYR A 71 -9.59 -1.15 12.54
C TYR A 71 -9.81 -0.63 13.95
N ILE A 72 -9.88 0.70 14.12
CA ILE A 72 -10.12 1.33 15.42
C ILE A 72 -11.49 0.90 16.00
N LEU A 73 -12.52 0.83 15.16
CA LEU A 73 -13.84 0.35 15.58
C LEU A 73 -13.79 -1.10 16.07
N LEU A 74 -13.16 -2.00 15.31
CA LEU A 74 -13.00 -3.41 15.68
C LEU A 74 -12.17 -3.55 16.96
N ALA A 75 -11.06 -2.83 17.07
CA ALA A 75 -10.22 -2.82 18.26
C ALA A 75 -10.98 -2.29 19.48
N TYR A 76 -11.78 -1.22 19.32
CA TYR A 76 -12.60 -0.67 20.39
C TYR A 76 -13.64 -1.67 20.90
N ILE A 77 -14.36 -2.33 19.99
CA ILE A 77 -15.37 -3.36 20.35
C ILE A 77 -14.70 -4.51 21.09
N THR A 78 -13.53 -4.96 20.62
CA THR A 78 -12.76 -6.04 21.24
C THR A 78 -12.29 -5.65 22.64
N ILE A 79 -11.69 -4.48 22.81
CA ILE A 79 -11.19 -3.97 24.09
C ILE A 79 -12.34 -3.77 25.09
N ARG A 80 -13.47 -3.22 24.64
CA ARG A 80 -14.66 -3.06 25.47
C ARG A 80 -15.20 -4.42 25.95
N GLY A 81 -15.20 -5.42 25.08
CA GLY A 81 -15.57 -6.79 25.43
C GLY A 81 -14.66 -7.39 26.52
N GLU A 82 -13.34 -7.16 26.43
CA GLU A 82 -12.35 -7.60 27.43
C GLU A 82 -12.46 -6.85 28.76
N THR A 83 -12.93 -5.59 28.75
CA THR A 83 -13.14 -4.83 30.00
C THR A 83 -14.39 -5.25 30.75
N VAL A 84 -15.44 -5.65 30.04
CA VAL A 84 -16.69 -6.17 30.64
C VAL A 84 -16.52 -7.58 31.15
N ASP A 85 -15.80 -8.43 30.41
CA ASP A 85 -15.52 -9.80 30.76
C ASP A 85 -14.01 -10.11 30.59
N PRO A 86 -13.24 -10.04 31.70
CA PRO A 86 -11.79 -10.29 31.66
C PRO A 86 -11.41 -11.71 31.18
N LEU A 87 -12.32 -12.70 31.27
CA LEU A 87 -12.08 -14.04 30.75
C LEU A 87 -11.92 -14.04 29.20
N LYS A 88 -12.49 -13.05 28.52
CA LYS A 88 -12.34 -12.89 27.07
C LYS A 88 -10.91 -12.64 26.63
N ARG A 89 -10.07 -12.14 27.51
CA ARG A 89 -8.63 -11.97 27.25
C ARG A 89 -7.89 -13.31 27.14
N GLU A 90 -8.43 -14.35 27.77
CA GLU A 90 -7.86 -15.70 27.79
C GLU A 90 -8.34 -16.59 26.63
N ILE A 91 -9.20 -16.07 25.72
CA ILE A 91 -9.74 -16.82 24.59
C ILE A 91 -8.61 -17.37 23.72
N PRO A 92 -8.60 -18.68 23.40
CA PRO A 92 -7.53 -19.33 22.64
C PRO A 92 -7.28 -18.66 21.26
N VAL A 93 -8.34 -18.26 20.57
CA VAL A 93 -8.25 -17.61 19.25
C VAL A 93 -7.44 -16.31 19.33
N ARG A 94 -7.67 -15.48 20.34
CA ARG A 94 -6.92 -14.23 20.54
C ARG A 94 -5.43 -14.50 20.73
N LYS A 95 -5.09 -15.47 21.62
CA LYS A 95 -3.69 -15.82 21.86
C LYS A 95 -3.02 -16.39 20.62
N TRP A 96 -3.71 -17.27 19.91
CA TRP A 96 -3.20 -17.85 18.67
C TRP A 96 -2.93 -16.78 17.60
N LEU A 97 -3.86 -15.86 17.38
CA LEU A 97 -3.69 -14.74 16.46
C LEU A 97 -2.54 -13.79 16.87
N ALA A 98 -2.38 -13.55 18.18
CA ALA A 98 -1.27 -12.75 18.66
C ALA A 98 0.09 -13.43 18.43
N TYR A 99 0.21 -14.75 18.68
CA TYR A 99 1.42 -15.52 18.35
C TYR A 99 1.68 -15.56 16.84
N LEU A 100 0.65 -15.73 16.02
CA LEU A 100 0.76 -15.71 14.56
C LEU A 100 1.28 -14.33 14.09
N THR A 101 0.76 -13.24 14.66
CA THR A 101 1.23 -11.88 14.31
C THR A 101 2.67 -11.65 14.73
N LEU A 102 3.06 -12.12 15.92
CA LEU A 102 4.47 -12.09 16.34
C LEU A 102 5.39 -12.86 15.39
N PHE A 103 4.96 -14.05 15.00
CA PHE A 103 5.71 -14.87 14.04
C PHE A 103 5.87 -14.16 12.70
N ILE A 104 4.77 -13.65 12.13
CA ILE A 104 4.80 -12.92 10.85
C ILE A 104 5.68 -11.66 10.93
N ALA A 105 5.55 -10.88 12.00
CA ALA A 105 6.37 -9.70 12.19
C ALA A 105 7.86 -10.05 12.36
N GLY A 106 8.18 -11.11 13.10
CA GLY A 106 9.55 -11.60 13.25
C GLY A 106 10.14 -12.09 11.94
N VAL A 107 9.37 -12.84 11.15
CA VAL A 107 9.78 -13.29 9.80
C VAL A 107 9.97 -12.09 8.86
N ALA A 108 9.09 -11.09 8.91
CA ALA A 108 9.24 -9.87 8.10
C ALA A 108 10.55 -9.13 8.42
N ILE A 109 10.87 -8.95 9.70
CA ILE A 109 12.15 -8.36 10.14
C ILE A 109 13.34 -9.19 9.63
N ALA A 110 13.27 -10.53 9.78
CA ALA A 110 14.37 -11.40 9.34
C ALA A 110 14.58 -11.33 7.83
N ILE A 111 13.50 -11.35 7.04
CA ILE A 111 13.56 -11.24 5.57
C ILE A 111 14.15 -9.88 5.16
N ASP A 112 13.71 -8.80 5.78
CA ASP A 112 14.20 -7.45 5.48
C ASP A 112 15.71 -7.32 5.76
N LEU A 113 16.18 -7.86 6.87
CA LEU A 113 17.62 -7.93 7.18
C LEU A 113 18.40 -8.82 6.20
N VAL A 114 17.81 -9.93 5.74
CA VAL A 114 18.40 -10.75 4.71
C VAL A 114 18.55 -10.00 3.40
N PHE A 115 17.54 -9.22 2.98
CA PHE A 115 17.63 -8.37 1.79
C PHE A 115 18.72 -7.32 1.93
N LEU A 116 18.83 -6.67 3.09
CA LEU A 116 19.89 -5.69 3.37
C LEU A 116 21.28 -6.33 3.27
N LEU A 117 21.44 -7.48 3.93
CA LEU A 117 22.72 -8.21 3.93
C LEU A 117 23.08 -8.75 2.53
N ASN A 118 22.10 -9.30 1.82
CA ASN A 118 22.30 -9.80 0.45
C ASN A 118 22.80 -8.69 -0.47
N ARG A 119 22.18 -7.49 -0.42
CA ARG A 119 22.60 -6.34 -1.24
C ARG A 119 24.02 -5.89 -0.90
N PHE A 120 24.37 -5.90 0.39
CA PHE A 120 25.72 -5.60 0.85
C PHE A 120 26.75 -6.63 0.35
N LEU A 121 26.44 -7.93 0.46
CA LEU A 121 27.35 -9.02 0.03
C LEU A 121 27.48 -9.12 -1.50
N SER A 122 26.44 -8.74 -2.25
CA SER A 122 26.47 -8.70 -3.70
C SER A 122 27.28 -7.52 -4.26
N GLY A 123 27.76 -6.62 -3.39
CA GLY A 123 28.50 -5.43 -3.81
C GLY A 123 27.64 -4.38 -4.53
N GLU A 124 26.32 -4.48 -4.41
CA GLU A 124 25.40 -3.49 -4.95
C GLU A 124 25.42 -2.21 -4.10
N GLU A 125 25.23 -1.07 -4.75
CA GLU A 125 25.13 0.21 -4.03
C GLU A 125 23.92 0.23 -3.10
N ILE A 126 24.17 0.53 -1.83
CA ILE A 126 23.12 0.77 -0.83
C ILE A 126 22.64 2.21 -1.01
N THR A 127 21.62 2.39 -1.84
CA THR A 127 21.04 3.71 -2.08
C THR A 127 20.25 4.22 -0.88
N THR A 128 20.13 5.54 -0.74
CA THR A 128 19.30 6.16 0.31
C THR A 128 17.86 5.67 0.25
N GLY A 129 17.27 5.54 -0.94
CA GLY A 129 15.92 5.04 -1.14
C GLY A 129 15.75 3.61 -0.59
N PHE A 130 16.69 2.72 -0.91
CA PHE A 130 16.68 1.36 -0.38
C PHE A 130 16.75 1.34 1.16
N LEU A 131 17.67 2.11 1.74
CA LEU A 131 17.83 2.17 3.20
C LEU A 131 16.57 2.70 3.90
N LEU A 132 15.90 3.71 3.33
CA LEU A 132 14.64 4.23 3.87
C LEU A 132 13.53 3.18 3.86
N LYS A 133 13.45 2.33 2.82
CA LYS A 133 12.49 1.22 2.77
C LYS A 133 12.77 0.18 3.84
N VAL A 134 14.01 -0.23 4.00
CA VAL A 134 14.44 -1.16 5.07
C VAL A 134 14.06 -0.59 6.44
N VAL A 135 14.42 0.67 6.71
CA VAL A 135 14.08 1.31 7.99
C VAL A 135 12.58 1.38 8.22
N ALA A 136 11.79 1.66 7.19
CA ALA A 136 10.33 1.69 7.29
C ALA A 136 9.74 0.31 7.67
N VAL A 137 10.21 -0.77 7.05
CA VAL A 137 9.80 -2.14 7.41
C VAL A 137 10.20 -2.47 8.84
N LEU A 138 11.44 -2.19 9.24
CA LEU A 138 11.94 -2.46 10.60
C LEU A 138 11.14 -1.71 11.67
N ILE A 139 10.84 -0.42 11.44
CA ILE A 139 10.04 0.38 12.36
C ILE A 139 8.63 -0.18 12.48
N LEU A 140 7.97 -0.46 11.36
CA LEU A 140 6.58 -0.91 11.37
C LEU A 140 6.44 -2.32 11.93
N ALA A 141 7.23 -3.27 11.43
CA ALA A 141 7.23 -4.65 11.93
C ALA A 141 7.71 -4.74 13.38
N GLY A 142 8.74 -3.97 13.76
CA GLY A 142 9.22 -3.88 15.13
C GLY A 142 8.19 -3.29 16.09
N THR A 143 7.43 -2.29 15.66
CA THR A 143 6.33 -1.70 16.42
C THR A 143 5.22 -2.72 16.67
N ILE A 144 4.79 -3.44 15.63
CA ILE A 144 3.78 -4.49 15.73
C ILE A 144 4.27 -5.64 16.64
N PHE A 145 5.50 -6.07 16.43
CA PHE A 145 6.13 -7.11 17.25
C PHE A 145 6.16 -6.70 18.73
N GLY A 146 6.64 -5.50 19.03
CA GLY A 146 6.70 -4.96 20.39
C GLY A 146 5.33 -4.84 21.05
N TYR A 147 4.30 -4.40 20.29
CA TYR A 147 2.92 -4.33 20.77
C TYR A 147 2.39 -5.71 21.17
N TYR A 148 2.43 -6.69 20.28
CA TYR A 148 1.89 -8.02 20.54
C TYR A 148 2.70 -8.79 21.58
N LEU A 149 4.03 -8.59 21.64
CA LEU A 149 4.86 -9.13 22.70
C LEU A 149 4.45 -8.57 24.07
N SER A 150 4.21 -7.27 24.16
CA SER A 150 3.73 -6.61 25.37
C SER A 150 2.33 -7.06 25.75
N ASP A 151 1.43 -7.24 24.74
CA ASP A 151 0.06 -7.69 24.96
C ASP A 151 -0.02 -9.13 25.53
N LEU A 152 0.92 -9.99 25.15
CA LEU A 152 1.03 -11.36 25.69
C LEU A 152 1.73 -11.41 27.06
N ARG A 153 2.70 -10.51 27.30
CA ARG A 153 3.55 -10.55 28.49
C ARG A 153 2.94 -9.83 29.68
N TYR A 154 2.30 -8.68 29.47
CA TYR A 154 1.81 -7.82 30.53
C TYR A 154 0.31 -7.93 30.76
N ARG A 155 -0.11 -8.00 32.03
CA ARG A 155 -1.52 -8.11 32.41
C ARG A 155 -2.26 -6.77 32.31
N GLU A 156 -1.54 -5.65 32.52
CA GLU A 156 -2.07 -4.30 32.40
C GLU A 156 -1.36 -3.55 31.29
N ILE A 157 -1.99 -3.47 30.12
CA ILE A 157 -1.44 -2.81 28.94
C ILE A 157 -2.21 -1.56 28.51
N ARG A 158 -3.13 -1.05 29.36
CA ARG A 158 -3.92 0.15 29.02
C ARG A 158 -3.07 1.32 28.53
N PRO A 159 -1.98 1.76 29.24
CA PRO A 159 -1.17 2.85 28.74
C PRO A 159 -0.50 2.50 27.42
N ILE A 160 0.02 1.28 27.28
CA ILE A 160 0.69 0.82 26.07
C ILE A 160 -0.28 0.86 24.88
N ARG A 161 -1.51 0.34 25.02
CA ARG A 161 -2.55 0.38 23.97
C ARG A 161 -2.87 1.82 23.54
N THR A 162 -2.92 2.76 24.48
CA THR A 162 -3.18 4.17 24.15
C THR A 162 -2.04 4.78 23.35
N TYR A 163 -0.79 4.56 23.76
CA TYR A 163 0.37 5.07 23.01
C TYR A 163 0.46 4.50 21.60
N PHE A 164 0.26 3.20 21.44
CA PHE A 164 0.24 2.57 20.12
C PHE A 164 -0.95 3.03 19.27
N GLY A 165 -2.12 3.24 19.88
CA GLY A 165 -3.29 3.77 19.18
C GLY A 165 -3.03 5.19 18.68
N VAL A 166 -2.57 6.11 19.55
CA VAL A 166 -2.23 7.48 19.16
C VAL A 166 -1.09 7.53 18.14
N GLY A 167 -0.04 6.71 18.36
CA GLY A 167 1.08 6.60 17.41
C GLY A 167 0.61 6.12 16.04
N GLY A 168 -0.29 5.15 15.98
CA GLY A 168 -0.91 4.68 14.74
C GLY A 168 -1.70 5.79 14.02
N TRP A 169 -2.49 6.60 14.75
CA TRP A 169 -3.17 7.76 14.18
C TRP A 169 -2.20 8.76 13.57
N VAL A 170 -1.18 9.15 14.32
CA VAL A 170 -0.17 10.10 13.86
C VAL A 170 0.54 9.56 12.62
N LEU A 171 0.93 8.29 12.64
CA LEU A 171 1.64 7.66 11.53
C LEU A 171 0.78 7.58 10.26
N VAL A 172 -0.48 7.15 10.35
CA VAL A 172 -1.38 7.05 9.18
C VAL A 172 -1.69 8.43 8.62
N ILE A 173 -2.01 9.41 9.48
CA ILE A 173 -2.26 10.79 9.03
C ILE A 173 -1.01 11.38 8.36
N ALA A 174 0.16 11.21 8.98
CA ALA A 174 1.42 11.68 8.42
C ALA A 174 1.72 11.03 7.06
N ALA A 175 1.53 9.72 6.93
CA ALA A 175 1.74 9.01 5.67
C ALA A 175 0.78 9.49 4.56
N VAL A 176 -0.50 9.69 4.87
CA VAL A 176 -1.49 10.19 3.91
C VAL A 176 -1.18 11.63 3.50
N VAL A 177 -0.88 12.52 4.45
CA VAL A 177 -0.52 13.92 4.17
C VAL A 177 0.76 13.99 3.35
N PHE A 178 1.77 13.21 3.72
CA PHE A 178 3.02 13.15 2.97
C PHE A 178 2.84 12.57 1.57
N GLY A 179 2.03 11.52 1.41
CA GLY A 179 1.64 10.98 0.12
C GLY A 179 1.02 12.07 -0.77
N PHE A 180 0.02 12.80 -0.29
CA PHE A 180 -0.57 13.92 -1.06
C PHE A 180 0.41 15.06 -1.35
N SER A 181 1.38 15.33 -0.48
CA SER A 181 2.38 16.36 -0.72
C SER A 181 3.35 16.00 -1.84
N VAL A 182 3.70 14.72 -1.99
CA VAL A 182 4.62 14.22 -3.01
C VAL A 182 3.91 13.99 -4.35
N PHE A 183 2.74 13.37 -4.31
CA PHE A 183 2.01 12.96 -5.52
C PHE A 183 0.98 13.99 -6.00
N GLY A 184 0.73 15.03 -5.22
CA GLY A 184 -0.30 16.03 -5.51
C GLY A 184 -1.73 15.56 -5.22
N SER A 185 -2.68 16.45 -5.52
CA SER A 185 -4.10 16.20 -5.29
C SER A 185 -4.69 15.16 -6.27
N PRO A 186 -5.87 14.57 -5.98
CA PRO A 186 -6.57 13.71 -6.94
C PRO A 186 -6.86 14.39 -8.29
N ALA A 187 -6.99 15.72 -8.32
CA ALA A 187 -7.14 16.48 -9.55
C ALA A 187 -5.84 16.49 -10.37
N THR A 188 -4.70 16.69 -9.71
CA THR A 188 -3.37 16.61 -10.32
C THR A 188 -3.09 15.22 -10.87
N GLN A 189 -3.41 14.17 -10.09
CA GLN A 189 -3.25 12.78 -10.52
C GLN A 189 -4.09 12.45 -11.77
N ARG A 190 -5.29 13.02 -11.87
CA ARG A 190 -6.15 12.87 -13.07
C ARG A 190 -5.53 13.57 -14.28
N ALA A 191 -4.96 14.76 -14.10
CA ALA A 191 -4.29 15.48 -15.19
C ALA A 191 -3.07 14.69 -15.69
N LEU A 192 -2.23 14.20 -14.78
CA LEU A 192 -1.06 13.37 -15.12
C LEU A 192 -1.43 12.07 -15.86
N ARG A 193 -2.58 11.45 -15.50
CA ARG A 193 -3.08 10.28 -16.23
C ARG A 193 -3.44 10.63 -17.66
N PHE A 194 -4.16 11.73 -17.89
CA PHE A 194 -4.45 12.18 -19.25
C PHE A 194 -3.18 12.50 -20.04
N ASP A 195 -2.17 13.11 -19.39
CA ASP A 195 -0.92 13.40 -20.07
C ASP A 195 -0.14 12.11 -20.42
N ALA A 196 -0.13 11.11 -19.55
CA ALA A 196 0.46 9.81 -19.85
C ALA A 196 -0.27 9.08 -21.00
N GLU A 197 -1.60 9.18 -21.05
CA GLU A 197 -2.41 8.64 -22.14
C GLU A 197 -2.11 9.34 -23.46
N ARG A 198 -2.00 10.66 -23.46
CA ARG A 198 -1.57 11.45 -24.63
C ARG A 198 -0.19 11.02 -25.17
N VAL A 199 0.78 10.80 -24.27
CA VAL A 199 2.11 10.32 -24.68
C VAL A 199 2.01 8.96 -25.36
N ASN A 200 1.20 8.04 -24.81
CA ASN A 200 0.94 6.73 -25.42
C ASN A 200 0.26 6.87 -26.79
N ASP A 201 -0.75 7.74 -26.90
CA ASP A 201 -1.46 8.00 -28.15
C ASP A 201 -0.50 8.55 -29.23
N LEU A 202 0.37 9.50 -28.87
CA LEU A 202 1.38 10.03 -29.79
C LEU A 202 2.35 8.94 -30.25
N GLN A 203 2.72 7.99 -29.40
CA GLN A 203 3.57 6.86 -29.78
C GLN A 203 2.85 5.93 -30.77
N ILE A 204 1.54 5.68 -30.54
CA ILE A 204 0.70 4.90 -31.46
C ILE A 204 0.59 5.61 -32.81
N ILE A 205 0.27 6.91 -32.83
CA ILE A 205 0.19 7.73 -34.05
C ILE A 205 1.52 7.70 -34.80
N GLN A 206 2.64 7.87 -34.08
CA GLN A 206 3.98 7.79 -34.67
C GLN A 206 4.21 6.43 -35.36
N SER A 207 3.81 5.34 -34.71
CA SER A 207 3.95 4.00 -35.29
C SER A 207 3.12 3.83 -36.56
N TYR A 208 1.91 4.38 -36.61
CA TYR A 208 1.03 4.36 -37.78
C TYR A 208 1.60 5.19 -38.94
N ILE A 209 2.13 6.41 -38.66
CA ILE A 209 2.77 7.25 -39.64
C ILE A 209 3.99 6.53 -40.25
N ILE A 210 4.83 5.92 -39.42
CA ILE A 210 6.03 5.21 -39.91
C ILE A 210 5.60 4.01 -40.76
N GLY A 211 4.57 3.25 -40.33
CA GLY A 211 4.07 2.11 -41.10
C GLY A 211 3.49 2.52 -42.46
N ASP A 212 2.73 3.61 -42.53
CA ASP A 212 2.19 4.14 -43.78
C ASP A 212 3.28 4.66 -44.71
N TRP A 213 4.24 5.40 -44.16
CA TRP A 213 5.41 5.88 -44.89
C TRP A 213 6.23 4.72 -45.46
N GLN A 214 6.47 3.65 -44.71
CA GLN A 214 7.20 2.48 -45.22
C GLN A 214 6.45 1.77 -46.35
N ALA A 215 5.12 1.78 -46.30
CA ALA A 215 4.29 1.13 -47.32
C ALA A 215 4.18 1.98 -48.62
N LYS A 216 4.09 3.30 -48.49
CA LYS A 216 3.75 4.23 -49.60
C LYS A 216 4.90 5.11 -50.03
N ASN A 217 6.02 5.17 -49.32
CA ASN A 217 7.14 6.09 -49.47
C ASN A 217 6.73 7.59 -49.43
N THR A 218 5.58 7.92 -48.88
CA THR A 218 5.08 9.28 -48.73
C THR A 218 4.45 9.41 -47.33
N ALA A 219 4.64 10.58 -46.72
CA ALA A 219 3.95 10.85 -45.43
C ALA A 219 2.43 10.98 -45.67
N PRO A 220 1.61 10.55 -44.70
CA PRO A 220 0.15 10.68 -44.80
C PRO A 220 -0.24 12.18 -44.88
N ALA A 221 -1.26 12.50 -45.67
CA ALA A 221 -1.74 13.87 -45.81
C ALA A 221 -2.50 14.39 -44.59
N SER A 222 -3.08 13.48 -43.78
CA SER A 222 -3.78 13.78 -42.53
C SER A 222 -3.78 12.52 -41.64
N LEU A 223 -4.03 12.70 -40.34
CA LEU A 223 -4.17 11.57 -39.43
C LEU A 223 -5.38 10.70 -39.77
N ASP A 224 -6.47 11.29 -40.28
CA ASP A 224 -7.65 10.54 -40.71
C ASP A 224 -7.37 9.57 -41.86
N ALA A 225 -6.38 9.85 -42.70
CA ALA A 225 -5.95 8.96 -43.79
C ALA A 225 -5.27 7.68 -43.28
N LEU A 226 -4.93 7.61 -42.00
CA LEU A 226 -4.35 6.42 -41.34
C LEU A 226 -5.43 5.48 -40.78
N ASN A 227 -6.69 5.93 -40.68
CA ASN A 227 -7.79 5.08 -40.23
C ASN A 227 -8.06 3.97 -41.27
N ASP A 228 -7.93 2.72 -40.83
CA ASP A 228 -8.25 1.55 -41.65
C ASP A 228 -9.15 0.58 -40.86
N PRO A 229 -10.48 0.72 -40.99
CA PRO A 229 -11.41 -0.13 -40.28
C PRO A 229 -11.28 -1.61 -40.66
N THR A 230 -10.70 -1.92 -41.83
CA THR A 230 -10.53 -3.31 -42.29
C THR A 230 -9.37 -3.99 -41.56
N ARG A 231 -8.43 -3.22 -41.08
CA ARG A 231 -7.27 -3.66 -40.24
C ARG A 231 -7.47 -3.38 -38.77
N GLY A 232 -8.60 -2.75 -38.40
CA GLY A 232 -8.82 -2.34 -36.97
C GLY A 232 -7.91 -1.21 -36.52
N VAL A 233 -7.39 -0.42 -37.46
CA VAL A 233 -6.54 0.75 -37.15
C VAL A 233 -7.45 1.97 -36.98
N GLU A 234 -7.48 2.51 -35.78
CA GLU A 234 -8.17 3.74 -35.43
C GLU A 234 -7.20 4.69 -34.77
N VAL A 235 -7.14 5.91 -35.30
CA VAL A 235 -6.24 6.95 -34.74
C VAL A 235 -6.84 7.44 -33.43
N PRO A 236 -6.08 7.42 -32.32
CA PRO A 236 -6.56 7.88 -31.04
C PRO A 236 -6.85 9.39 -31.05
N THR A 237 -7.78 9.82 -30.21
CA THR A 237 -8.15 11.22 -29.97
C THR A 237 -7.77 11.63 -28.55
N ASP A 238 -7.64 12.93 -28.27
CA ASP A 238 -7.31 13.43 -26.94
C ASP A 238 -8.28 12.87 -25.88
N PRO A 239 -7.79 12.16 -24.86
CA PRO A 239 -8.65 11.46 -23.88
C PRO A 239 -9.47 12.41 -22.99
N LYS A 240 -9.13 13.69 -22.94
CA LYS A 240 -9.85 14.69 -22.18
C LYS A 240 -10.88 15.45 -22.99
N THR A 241 -10.56 15.83 -24.22
CA THR A 241 -11.42 16.68 -25.08
C THR A 241 -12.18 15.87 -26.12
N GLY A 242 -11.70 14.68 -26.49
CA GLY A 242 -12.22 13.89 -27.62
C GLY A 242 -11.86 14.47 -28.99
N GLU A 243 -11.04 15.52 -29.05
CA GLU A 243 -10.63 16.15 -30.29
C GLU A 243 -9.45 15.39 -30.92
N PRO A 244 -9.34 15.38 -32.27
CA PRO A 244 -8.20 14.81 -32.96
C PRO A 244 -6.91 15.59 -32.65
N TYR A 245 -5.77 14.88 -32.65
CA TYR A 245 -4.46 15.52 -32.48
C TYR A 245 -4.10 16.36 -33.71
N GLY A 246 -3.37 17.48 -33.48
CA GLY A 246 -2.86 18.32 -34.54
C GLY A 246 -1.76 17.60 -35.35
N TYR A 247 -1.78 17.71 -36.69
CA TYR A 247 -0.80 17.16 -37.60
C TYR A 247 -0.44 18.20 -38.65
N GLU A 248 0.85 18.54 -38.74
CA GLU A 248 1.41 19.50 -39.71
C GLU A 248 2.52 18.86 -40.54
#